data_aa9cd640100c127f544b3d66012904a2
#
_entry.id   aa9cd640100c127f544b3d66012904a2
#
_cell.length_a   1.000
_cell.length_b   1.000
_cell.length_c   1.000
_cell.angle_alpha   90.00
_cell.angle_beta   90.00
_cell.angle_gamma   90.00
#
_symmetry.space_group_name_H-M   'P 1'
#
loop_
_entity.id
_entity.type
_entity.pdbx_description
1 polymer ?
#
loop_
_entity_poly.entity_id
_entity_poly.type
_entity_poly.pdbx_seq_one_letter_code
_entity_poly.pdbx_strand_id
1 'polypeptide(L)'
;WYFWGNHFAISEKDFLAQYTTGAYQREIIRANMNQNFEKMVQEATVAWTMIHHLDNNDNVGPKSQEAQWAKEKGRKVGVNENHARELLELHTVSPDCGYTQEDVIQMAYVMSGWRPNWGKKRLETGDVHFNGEYHQPGTKRILGKKYKSGRKSLSAVITDLVNHPSCREFIAMKLCRYFITDNPTKEMMEPIIKAWEKSDGFLPDVHKAAVEVAFNYSEKYNKFQNPENWLLIMSKMSDVELVPTPKLMDLYTLGLKPTHEQRSLEYLLRELGHHPYLAKQPNGWSDVSDDWMSPELLIRR
;
A
#
# COMPACT_ATOMS: atom_id res chain seq x y z
N TRP A 1 -6.70 -8.72 -5.55
CA TRP A 1 -5.50 -7.97 -5.94
C TRP A 1 -5.74 -6.46 -5.83
N TYR A 2 -6.73 -5.88 -6.47
CA TYR A 2 -7.03 -4.43 -6.43
C TYR A 2 -7.12 -3.88 -5.00
N PHE A 3 -7.79 -4.58 -4.10
CA PHE A 3 -7.85 -4.21 -2.70
C PHE A 3 -6.45 -4.04 -2.07
N TRP A 4 -5.56 -5.04 -2.23
CA TRP A 4 -4.22 -4.98 -1.66
C TRP A 4 -3.33 -3.95 -2.36
N GLY A 5 -3.47 -3.80 -3.68
CA GLY A 5 -2.78 -2.76 -4.44
C GLY A 5 -3.17 -1.35 -3.99
N ASN A 6 -4.42 -1.17 -3.55
CA ASN A 6 -4.91 0.09 -2.97
C ASN A 6 -4.54 0.24 -1.49
N HIS A 7 -4.51 -0.86 -0.72
CA HIS A 7 -4.11 -0.86 0.69
C HIS A 7 -2.63 -0.48 0.87
N PHE A 8 -1.76 -1.00 0.02
CA PHE A 8 -0.34 -0.64 -0.06
C PHE A 8 -0.11 0.30 -1.25
N ALA A 9 -0.87 1.37 -1.30
CA ALA A 9 -0.83 2.29 -2.41
C ALA A 9 0.55 2.93 -2.56
N ILE A 10 0.94 3.11 -3.80
CA ILE A 10 2.12 3.86 -4.21
C ILE A 10 1.71 4.87 -5.26
N SER A 11 2.48 5.93 -5.42
CA SER A 11 2.22 6.97 -6.42
C SER A 11 3.36 7.05 -7.43
N GLU A 12 3.02 7.19 -8.69
CA GLU A 12 3.93 7.50 -9.78
C GLU A 12 4.39 8.97 -9.72
N LYS A 13 4.91 9.39 -8.56
CA LYS A 13 5.28 10.78 -8.26
C LYS A 13 6.40 11.31 -9.16
N ASP A 14 7.19 10.43 -9.74
CA ASP A 14 8.29 10.76 -10.64
C ASP A 14 8.59 9.61 -11.62
N PHE A 15 9.54 9.85 -12.51
CA PHE A 15 9.96 8.89 -13.53
C PHE A 15 10.42 7.53 -12.98
N LEU A 16 11.12 7.51 -11.85
CA LEU A 16 11.58 6.25 -11.25
C LEU A 16 10.41 5.44 -10.68
N ALA A 17 9.46 6.12 -10.05
CA ALA A 17 8.24 5.50 -9.56
C ALA A 17 7.44 4.85 -10.69
N GLN A 18 7.28 5.51 -11.83
CA GLN A 18 6.57 4.97 -13.00
C GLN A 18 7.16 3.65 -13.49
N TYR A 19 8.48 3.51 -13.54
CA TYR A 19 9.12 2.25 -13.97
C TYR A 19 8.99 1.11 -12.97
N THR A 20 8.87 1.40 -11.69
CA THR A 20 8.87 0.37 -10.64
C THR A 20 7.49 -0.05 -10.19
N THR A 21 6.44 0.72 -10.50
CA THR A 21 5.05 0.45 -10.09
C THR A 21 4.56 -0.91 -10.57
N GLY A 22 4.73 -1.22 -11.84
CA GLY A 22 4.29 -2.52 -12.40
C GLY A 22 5.00 -3.71 -11.77
N ALA A 23 6.31 -3.59 -11.52
CA ALA A 23 7.10 -4.62 -10.83
C ALA A 23 6.62 -4.79 -9.38
N TYR A 24 6.41 -3.70 -8.66
CA TYR A 24 5.89 -3.71 -7.29
C TYR A 24 4.54 -4.45 -7.21
N GLN A 25 3.61 -4.14 -8.08
CA GLN A 25 2.29 -4.78 -8.11
C GLN A 25 2.39 -6.29 -8.42
N ARG A 26 3.28 -6.69 -9.31
CA ARG A 26 3.46 -8.09 -9.71
C ARG A 26 4.24 -8.90 -8.68
N GLU A 27 5.37 -8.37 -8.24
CA GLU A 27 6.39 -9.12 -7.48
C GLU A 27 6.20 -9.02 -5.97
N ILE A 28 5.57 -7.94 -5.49
CA ILE A 28 5.30 -7.74 -4.06
C ILE A 28 3.84 -8.04 -3.75
N ILE A 29 2.89 -7.33 -4.36
CA ILE A 29 1.48 -7.46 -3.97
C ILE A 29 0.91 -8.80 -4.43
N ARG A 30 0.93 -9.09 -5.73
CA ARG A 30 0.32 -10.32 -6.26
C ARG A 30 1.03 -11.59 -5.81
N ALA A 31 2.35 -11.56 -5.71
CA ALA A 31 3.14 -12.71 -5.26
C ALA A 31 2.82 -13.12 -3.81
N ASN A 32 2.43 -12.16 -2.96
CA ASN A 32 2.14 -12.42 -1.56
C ASN A 32 0.66 -12.67 -1.24
N MET A 33 -0.25 -12.63 -2.21
CA MET A 33 -1.67 -12.88 -1.98
C MET A 33 -1.99 -14.30 -1.46
N ASN A 34 -1.08 -15.25 -1.65
CA ASN A 34 -1.19 -16.63 -1.18
C ASN A 34 -0.23 -16.91 0.01
N GLN A 35 0.18 -15.87 0.72
CA GLN A 35 1.05 -15.94 1.89
C GLN A 35 0.32 -15.41 3.12
N ASN A 36 1.02 -15.38 4.27
CA ASN A 36 0.53 -14.68 5.45
C ASN A 36 0.63 -13.17 5.26
N PHE A 37 -0.27 -12.42 5.88
CA PHE A 37 -0.26 -10.96 5.82
C PHE A 37 1.07 -10.36 6.33
N GLU A 38 1.67 -10.96 7.36
CA GLU A 38 2.99 -10.55 7.85
C GLU A 38 4.05 -10.52 6.74
N LYS A 39 4.08 -11.57 5.91
CA LYS A 39 4.99 -11.65 4.77
C LYS A 39 4.75 -10.51 3.77
N MET A 40 3.48 -10.24 3.45
CA MET A 40 3.12 -9.13 2.56
C MET A 40 3.55 -7.78 3.13
N VAL A 41 3.31 -7.51 4.42
CA VAL A 41 3.74 -6.27 5.09
C VAL A 41 5.26 -6.14 5.08
N GLN A 42 5.98 -7.22 5.42
CA GLN A 42 7.44 -7.20 5.44
C GLN A 42 8.03 -6.86 4.07
N GLU A 43 7.55 -7.49 3.01
CA GLU A 43 8.05 -7.24 1.64
C GLU A 43 7.61 -5.88 1.10
N ALA A 44 6.37 -5.47 1.35
CA ALA A 44 5.88 -4.16 0.93
C ALA A 44 6.66 -3.03 1.60
N THR A 45 6.91 -3.13 2.91
CA THR A 45 7.63 -2.11 3.69
C THR A 45 9.06 -1.89 3.18
N VAL A 46 9.77 -2.94 2.78
CA VAL A 46 11.14 -2.83 2.28
C VAL A 46 11.23 -2.82 0.75
N ALA A 47 10.10 -2.79 0.05
CA ALA A 47 10.12 -2.67 -1.40
C ALA A 47 10.75 -1.33 -1.81
N TRP A 48 11.59 -1.35 -2.84
CA TRP A 48 12.25 -0.15 -3.36
C TRP A 48 11.25 0.97 -3.64
N THR A 49 10.16 0.64 -4.32
CA THR A 49 9.11 1.58 -4.71
C THR A 49 8.43 2.21 -3.49
N MET A 50 8.14 1.43 -2.44
CA MET A 50 7.53 1.94 -1.21
C MET A 50 8.49 2.83 -0.42
N ILE A 51 9.75 2.43 -0.28
CA ILE A 51 10.80 3.24 0.37
C ILE A 51 10.98 4.58 -0.35
N HIS A 52 10.94 4.56 -1.69
CA HIS A 52 11.03 5.76 -2.52
C HIS A 52 9.75 6.60 -2.43
N HIS A 53 8.58 5.96 -2.46
CA HIS A 53 7.28 6.64 -2.40
C HIS A 53 7.10 7.43 -1.10
N LEU A 54 7.48 6.83 0.03
CA LEU A 54 7.31 7.40 1.38
C LEU A 54 8.61 8.03 1.94
N ASP A 55 9.58 8.31 1.06
CA ASP A 55 10.81 9.05 1.34
C ASP A 55 11.68 8.48 2.49
N ASN A 56 11.59 7.16 2.74
CA ASN A 56 12.44 6.54 3.76
C ASN A 56 13.94 6.55 3.38
N ASN A 57 14.26 6.79 2.10
CA ASN A 57 15.63 7.03 1.66
C ASN A 57 16.26 8.27 2.33
N ASP A 58 15.47 9.23 2.80
CA ASP A 58 15.91 10.43 3.48
C ASP A 58 15.94 10.28 5.00
N ASN A 59 15.50 9.12 5.51
CA ASN A 59 15.43 8.82 6.93
C ASN A 59 16.81 8.46 7.50
N VAL A 60 17.37 9.33 8.34
CA VAL A 60 18.68 9.18 8.98
C VAL A 60 18.53 9.26 10.48
N GLY A 61 19.03 8.27 11.21
CA GLY A 61 19.02 8.27 12.66
C GLY A 61 19.85 9.43 13.22
N PRO A 62 19.29 10.27 14.13
CA PRO A 62 20.00 11.47 14.61
C PRO A 62 21.32 11.20 15.34
N LYS A 63 21.51 9.99 15.87
CA LYS A 63 22.75 9.55 16.52
C LYS A 63 23.53 8.53 15.69
N SER A 64 23.20 8.41 14.41
CA SER A 64 23.88 7.53 13.48
C SER A 64 25.25 8.09 13.07
N GLN A 65 26.10 7.27 12.47
CA GLN A 65 27.39 7.69 11.96
C GLN A 65 27.24 8.71 10.82
N GLU A 66 26.30 8.51 9.92
CA GLU A 66 26.00 9.46 8.84
C GLU A 66 25.56 10.84 9.38
N ALA A 67 24.75 10.87 10.44
CA ALA A 67 24.37 12.13 11.05
C ALA A 67 25.56 12.91 11.63
N GLN A 68 26.54 12.22 12.19
CA GLN A 68 27.80 12.81 12.67
C GLN A 68 28.61 13.38 11.53
N TRP A 69 28.85 12.59 10.46
CA TRP A 69 29.57 13.05 9.26
C TRP A 69 28.88 14.20 8.55
N ALA A 70 27.55 14.16 8.46
CA ALA A 70 26.77 15.24 7.87
C ALA A 70 26.95 16.55 8.64
N LYS A 71 26.93 16.47 9.99
CA LYS A 71 27.17 17.64 10.86
C LYS A 71 28.56 18.24 10.65
N GLU A 72 29.61 17.39 10.57
CA GLU A 72 30.98 17.83 10.29
C GLU A 72 31.12 18.54 8.96
N LYS A 73 30.32 18.13 7.96
CA LYS A 73 30.29 18.71 6.61
C LYS A 73 29.27 19.82 6.44
N GLY A 74 28.62 20.28 7.51
CA GLY A 74 27.60 21.33 7.45
C GLY A 74 26.30 20.92 6.73
N ARG A 75 26.07 19.62 6.52
CA ARG A 75 24.83 19.09 5.91
C ARG A 75 23.78 18.84 6.98
N LYS A 76 22.53 19.13 6.66
CA LYS A 76 21.37 18.79 7.52
C LYS A 76 20.78 17.44 7.09
N VAL A 77 20.77 16.49 7.98
CA VAL A 77 20.08 15.19 7.83
C VAL A 77 19.32 14.91 9.13
N GLY A 78 18.30 14.07 9.07
CA GLY A 78 17.52 13.73 10.25
C GLY A 78 16.49 12.64 9.99
N VAL A 79 15.64 12.45 10.95
CA VAL A 79 14.52 11.51 10.86
C VAL A 79 13.53 11.98 9.80
N ASN A 80 13.11 11.04 8.97
CA ASN A 80 11.91 11.15 8.17
C ASN A 80 10.90 10.11 8.69
N GLU A 81 9.78 10.58 9.21
CA GLU A 81 8.78 9.71 9.87
C GLU A 81 7.66 9.26 8.93
N ASN A 82 7.64 9.75 7.68
CA ASN A 82 6.54 9.52 6.76
C ASN A 82 6.23 8.02 6.62
N HIS A 83 7.19 7.22 6.18
CA HIS A 83 7.00 5.79 6.02
C HIS A 83 6.65 5.05 7.34
N ALA A 84 7.24 5.47 8.44
CA ALA A 84 6.94 4.89 9.75
C ALA A 84 5.50 5.16 10.18
N ARG A 85 5.01 6.37 9.92
CA ARG A 85 3.63 6.76 10.17
C ARG A 85 2.67 5.92 9.36
N GLU A 86 2.89 5.82 8.04
CA GLU A 86 2.01 5.08 7.16
C GLU A 86 2.00 3.57 7.46
N LEU A 87 3.13 3.01 7.89
CA LEU A 87 3.19 1.62 8.33
C LEU A 87 2.29 1.35 9.54
N LEU A 88 2.25 2.26 10.52
CA LEU A 88 1.37 2.15 11.68
C LEU A 88 -0.08 2.49 11.32
N GLU A 89 -0.30 3.61 10.64
CA GLU A 89 -1.62 4.21 10.44
C GLU A 89 -2.43 3.52 9.34
N LEU A 90 -1.82 3.25 8.19
CA LEU A 90 -2.53 2.78 7.00
C LEU A 90 -2.30 1.31 6.69
N HIS A 91 -1.13 0.77 7.03
CA HIS A 91 -0.77 -0.57 6.60
C HIS A 91 -0.98 -1.64 7.67
N THR A 92 -1.04 -1.27 8.97
CA THR A 92 -1.17 -2.25 10.05
C THR A 92 -2.22 -1.89 11.09
N VAL A 93 -1.86 -1.20 12.18
CA VAL A 93 -2.70 -1.13 13.40
C VAL A 93 -3.77 -0.05 13.40
N SER A 94 -3.76 0.87 12.46
CA SER A 94 -4.65 2.03 12.36
C SER A 94 -4.50 3.07 13.50
N PRO A 95 -5.00 4.30 13.32
CA PRO A 95 -4.99 5.33 14.38
C PRO A 95 -5.71 4.89 15.67
N ASP A 96 -6.71 4.02 15.54
CA ASP A 96 -7.56 3.58 16.67
C ASP A 96 -6.81 2.69 17.67
N CYS A 97 -5.61 2.18 17.33
CA CYS A 97 -4.83 1.38 18.27
C CYS A 97 -4.20 2.20 19.41
N GLY A 98 -4.24 3.53 19.31
CA GLY A 98 -3.75 4.44 20.35
C GLY A 98 -2.23 4.61 20.39
N TYR A 99 -1.51 4.38 19.29
CA TYR A 99 -0.09 4.73 19.20
C TYR A 99 0.11 6.25 19.34
N THR A 100 1.26 6.63 19.83
CA THR A 100 1.63 8.02 20.09
C THR A 100 2.59 8.55 19.02
N GLN A 101 2.78 9.87 18.96
CA GLN A 101 3.82 10.48 18.12
C GLN A 101 5.22 9.93 18.43
N GLU A 102 5.49 9.59 19.69
CA GLU A 102 6.75 8.98 20.08
C GLU A 102 6.90 7.58 19.46
N ASP A 103 5.83 6.78 19.40
CA ASP A 103 5.86 5.47 18.75
C ASP A 103 6.20 5.61 17.25
N VAL A 104 5.68 6.63 16.56
CA VAL A 104 6.01 6.95 15.18
C VAL A 104 7.49 7.28 15.02
N ILE A 105 8.04 8.13 15.90
CA ILE A 105 9.46 8.49 15.90
C ILE A 105 10.33 7.24 16.14
N GLN A 106 9.95 6.43 17.13
CA GLN A 106 10.68 5.19 17.45
C GLN A 106 10.62 4.19 16.29
N MET A 107 9.48 4.11 15.59
CA MET A 107 9.35 3.31 14.37
C MET A 107 10.23 3.86 13.24
N ALA A 108 10.30 5.18 13.05
CA ALA A 108 11.21 5.80 12.10
C ALA A 108 12.68 5.49 12.44
N TYR A 109 13.04 5.42 13.72
CA TYR A 109 14.36 4.96 14.14
C TYR A 109 14.63 3.49 13.81
N VAL A 110 13.62 2.62 13.89
CA VAL A 110 13.73 1.22 13.44
C VAL A 110 13.97 1.15 11.93
N MET A 111 13.28 1.99 11.16
CA MET A 111 13.34 2.02 9.70
C MET A 111 14.56 2.76 9.15
N SER A 112 15.23 3.60 9.95
CA SER A 112 16.46 4.26 9.53
C SER A 112 17.52 3.22 9.18
N GLY A 113 18.21 3.43 8.05
CA GLY A 113 19.17 2.48 7.52
C GLY A 113 18.64 1.54 6.43
N TRP A 114 17.31 1.39 6.30
CA TRP A 114 16.73 0.70 5.14
C TRP A 114 16.70 1.66 3.95
N ARG A 115 17.52 1.36 2.95
CA ARG A 115 17.80 2.29 1.85
C ARG A 115 17.83 1.59 0.50
N PRO A 116 17.44 2.31 -0.58
CA PRO A 116 17.66 1.83 -1.94
C PRO A 116 19.16 1.65 -2.22
N ASN A 117 19.48 0.65 -2.98
CA ASN A 117 20.81 0.51 -3.53
C ASN A 117 20.95 1.41 -4.78
N TRP A 118 21.59 2.56 -4.62
CA TRP A 118 21.94 3.45 -5.73
C TRP A 118 23.26 2.99 -6.37
N GLY A 119 23.31 1.78 -6.92
CA GLY A 119 24.49 1.24 -7.57
C GLY A 119 25.04 2.17 -8.68
N LYS A 120 26.26 1.88 -9.16
CA LYS A 120 26.93 2.66 -10.24
C LYS A 120 26.10 2.81 -11.51
N LYS A 121 25.11 1.91 -11.71
CA LYS A 121 24.10 2.00 -12.76
C LYS A 121 22.74 2.19 -12.12
N ARG A 122 22.23 3.41 -12.15
CA ARG A 122 20.92 3.79 -11.61
C ARG A 122 19.74 2.93 -12.11
N LEU A 123 19.91 2.19 -13.20
CA LEU A 123 18.89 1.34 -13.82
C LEU A 123 18.94 -0.13 -13.32
N GLU A 124 19.95 -0.51 -12.55
CA GLU A 124 19.99 -1.80 -11.84
C GLU A 124 19.41 -1.69 -10.43
N THR A 125 18.46 -0.78 -10.25
CA THR A 125 17.83 -0.46 -8.98
C THR A 125 16.66 -1.40 -8.75
N GLY A 126 16.67 -2.15 -7.78
CA GLY A 126 15.58 -2.99 -7.31
C GLY A 126 15.87 -3.45 -5.90
N ASP A 127 17.14 -3.39 -5.53
CA ASP A 127 17.60 -3.88 -4.26
C ASP A 127 17.50 -2.82 -3.16
N VAL A 128 16.94 -3.23 -2.05
CA VAL A 128 16.98 -2.49 -0.79
C VAL A 128 17.89 -3.22 0.17
N HIS A 129 18.74 -2.47 0.84
CA HIS A 129 19.67 -3.01 1.81
C HIS A 129 19.59 -2.25 3.14
N PHE A 130 20.03 -2.89 4.20
CA PHE A 130 20.19 -2.25 5.50
C PHE A 130 21.61 -1.72 5.65
N ASN A 131 21.77 -0.40 5.79
CA ASN A 131 23.03 0.26 6.09
C ASN A 131 23.05 0.74 7.54
N GLY A 132 23.86 0.11 8.38
CA GLY A 132 23.99 0.44 9.80
C GLY A 132 24.54 1.84 10.09
N GLU A 133 25.25 2.48 9.14
CA GLU A 133 25.77 3.83 9.28
C GLU A 133 24.67 4.90 9.35
N TYR A 134 23.52 4.63 8.76
CA TYR A 134 22.33 5.49 8.79
C TYR A 134 21.38 5.14 9.94
N HIS A 135 21.54 3.95 10.53
CA HIS A 135 20.60 3.44 11.52
C HIS A 135 20.79 4.11 12.88
N GLN A 136 19.69 4.49 13.50
CA GLN A 136 19.67 5.02 14.87
C GLN A 136 20.15 3.93 15.86
N PRO A 137 21.23 4.14 16.60
CA PRO A 137 21.67 3.17 17.62
C PRO A 137 20.72 3.13 18.83
N GLY A 138 20.89 2.11 19.67
CA GLY A 138 20.15 1.96 20.92
C GLY A 138 18.80 1.25 20.76
N THR A 139 18.22 0.85 21.89
CA THR A 139 16.92 0.19 21.97
C THR A 139 15.80 1.17 21.62
N LYS A 140 14.81 0.70 20.83
CA LYS A 140 13.59 1.44 20.49
C LYS A 140 12.42 0.89 21.30
N ARG A 141 11.41 1.73 21.55
CA ARG A 141 10.19 1.31 22.23
C ARG A 141 8.98 1.72 21.38
N ILE A 142 8.17 0.74 21.01
CA ILE A 142 6.98 0.93 20.18
C ILE A 142 5.83 0.18 20.84
N LEU A 143 4.69 0.82 21.03
CA LEU A 143 3.51 0.27 21.69
C LEU A 143 3.88 -0.48 23.00
N GLY A 144 4.74 0.13 23.79
CA GLY A 144 5.20 -0.42 25.08
C GLY A 144 6.27 -1.51 25.00
N LYS A 145 6.52 -2.14 23.86
CA LYS A 145 7.54 -3.18 23.67
C LYS A 145 8.91 -2.61 23.32
N LYS A 146 9.98 -3.30 23.74
CA LYS A 146 11.37 -2.91 23.47
C LYS A 146 11.97 -3.77 22.36
N TYR A 147 12.66 -3.13 21.42
CA TYR A 147 13.33 -3.77 20.29
C TYR A 147 14.81 -3.39 20.27
N LYS A 148 15.67 -4.41 20.10
CA LYS A 148 17.11 -4.19 19.95
C LYS A 148 17.41 -3.48 18.63
N SER A 149 18.50 -2.69 18.62
CA SER A 149 18.98 -2.03 17.41
C SER A 149 19.44 -3.03 16.33
N GLY A 150 19.30 -2.67 15.07
CA GLY A 150 19.85 -3.39 13.93
C GLY A 150 18.82 -3.94 12.95
N ARG A 151 19.30 -4.60 11.91
CA ARG A 151 18.51 -5.08 10.76
C ARG A 151 17.24 -5.87 11.16
N LYS A 152 17.35 -6.72 12.18
CA LYS A 152 16.25 -7.61 12.60
C LYS A 152 15.13 -6.90 13.36
N SER A 153 15.33 -5.65 13.79
CA SER A 153 14.32 -4.93 14.55
C SER A 153 13.06 -4.65 13.75
N LEU A 154 13.18 -4.33 12.46
CA LEU A 154 12.02 -4.07 11.61
C LEU A 154 11.10 -5.30 11.50
N SER A 155 11.66 -6.46 11.20
CA SER A 155 10.86 -7.70 11.12
C SER A 155 10.17 -8.01 12.45
N ALA A 156 10.88 -7.88 13.58
CA ALA A 156 10.29 -8.12 14.91
C ALA A 156 9.13 -7.15 15.23
N VAL A 157 9.27 -5.87 14.86
CA VAL A 157 8.18 -4.89 15.03
C VAL A 157 7.00 -5.25 14.14
N ILE A 158 7.21 -5.57 12.86
CA ILE A 158 6.13 -5.94 11.94
C ILE A 158 5.37 -7.16 12.45
N THR A 159 6.07 -8.19 12.94
CA THR A 159 5.43 -9.37 13.56
C THR A 159 4.48 -8.94 14.69
N ASP A 160 4.94 -8.08 15.59
CA ASP A 160 4.09 -7.61 16.70
C ASP A 160 2.92 -6.73 16.24
N LEU A 161 3.11 -5.88 15.23
CA LEU A 161 2.05 -5.06 14.66
C LEU A 161 0.96 -5.89 13.98
N VAL A 162 1.34 -6.88 13.19
CA VAL A 162 0.40 -7.76 12.47
C VAL A 162 -0.40 -8.63 13.43
N ASN A 163 0.22 -9.06 14.53
CA ASN A 163 -0.44 -9.82 15.59
C ASN A 163 -1.26 -8.96 16.56
N HIS A 164 -1.19 -7.63 16.44
CA HIS A 164 -1.99 -6.76 17.28
C HIS A 164 -3.48 -6.87 16.95
N PRO A 165 -4.39 -6.91 17.95
CA PRO A 165 -5.83 -7.00 17.70
C PRO A 165 -6.36 -5.93 16.73
N SER A 166 -5.92 -4.68 16.90
CA SER A 166 -6.33 -3.58 16.03
C SER A 166 -5.95 -3.79 14.56
N CYS A 167 -4.88 -4.51 14.25
CA CYS A 167 -4.49 -4.79 12.87
C CYS A 167 -5.54 -5.65 12.17
N ARG A 168 -5.91 -6.78 12.76
CA ARG A 168 -6.90 -7.68 12.15
C ARG A 168 -8.30 -7.06 12.09
N GLU A 169 -8.67 -6.27 13.11
CA GLU A 169 -9.92 -5.51 13.09
C GLU A 169 -9.93 -4.47 11.97
N PHE A 170 -8.86 -3.73 11.81
CA PHE A 170 -8.70 -2.74 10.76
C PHE A 170 -8.77 -3.36 9.36
N ILE A 171 -8.05 -4.47 9.12
CA ILE A 171 -8.09 -5.15 7.83
C ILE A 171 -9.48 -5.77 7.58
N ALA A 172 -10.11 -6.39 8.56
CA ALA A 172 -11.47 -6.91 8.43
C ALA A 172 -12.47 -5.80 8.09
N MET A 173 -12.37 -4.65 8.76
CA MET A 173 -13.19 -3.47 8.47
C MET A 173 -12.97 -2.99 7.03
N LYS A 174 -11.72 -2.87 6.56
CA LYS A 174 -11.42 -2.45 5.19
C LYS A 174 -11.94 -3.45 4.15
N LEU A 175 -11.83 -4.76 4.39
CA LEU A 175 -12.37 -5.79 3.49
C LEU A 175 -13.90 -5.70 3.41
N CYS A 176 -14.59 -5.57 4.55
CA CYS A 176 -16.03 -5.38 4.55
C CYS A 176 -16.45 -4.06 3.85
N ARG A 177 -15.68 -3.00 4.07
CA ARG A 177 -15.92 -1.71 3.40
C ARG A 177 -15.73 -1.81 1.89
N TYR A 178 -14.73 -2.52 1.44
CA TYR A 178 -14.47 -2.70 0.01
C TYR A 178 -15.56 -3.53 -0.69
N PHE A 179 -16.04 -4.62 -0.06
CA PHE A 179 -16.93 -5.59 -0.72
C PHE A 179 -18.41 -5.43 -0.41
N ILE A 180 -18.80 -4.85 0.74
CA ILE A 180 -20.17 -4.97 1.26
C ILE A 180 -20.85 -3.62 1.45
N THR A 181 -20.29 -2.73 2.28
CA THR A 181 -20.92 -1.46 2.66
C THR A 181 -19.90 -0.46 3.17
N ASP A 182 -20.18 0.82 3.03
CA ASP A 182 -19.30 1.89 3.53
C ASP A 182 -19.19 1.89 5.06
N ASN A 183 -20.20 1.37 5.76
CA ASN A 183 -20.28 1.32 7.23
C ASN A 183 -20.43 -0.12 7.72
N PRO A 184 -19.34 -0.92 7.75
CA PRO A 184 -19.40 -2.31 8.21
C PRO A 184 -19.76 -2.40 9.70
N THR A 185 -20.54 -3.42 10.04
CA THR A 185 -20.85 -3.76 11.44
C THR A 185 -19.85 -4.77 12.01
N LYS A 186 -19.82 -4.92 13.33
CA LYS A 186 -18.97 -5.91 13.99
C LYS A 186 -19.30 -7.34 13.55
N GLU A 187 -20.59 -7.63 13.35
CA GLU A 187 -21.07 -8.95 12.91
C GLU A 187 -20.54 -9.32 11.52
N MET A 188 -20.35 -8.34 10.63
CA MET A 188 -19.73 -8.56 9.31
C MET A 188 -18.23 -8.85 9.42
N MET A 189 -17.54 -8.17 10.33
CA MET A 189 -16.10 -8.30 10.50
C MET A 189 -15.70 -9.60 11.23
N GLU A 190 -16.53 -10.08 12.15
CA GLU A 190 -16.18 -11.17 13.05
C GLU A 190 -15.77 -12.48 12.35
N PRO A 191 -16.43 -12.96 11.27
CA PRO A 191 -15.98 -14.15 10.55
C PRO A 191 -14.58 -14.00 9.94
N ILE A 192 -14.26 -12.79 9.46
CA ILE A 192 -12.94 -12.48 8.88
C ILE A 192 -11.87 -12.47 9.97
N ILE A 193 -12.17 -11.85 11.13
CA ILE A 193 -11.28 -11.83 12.30
C ILE A 193 -11.02 -13.26 12.80
N LYS A 194 -12.05 -14.11 12.90
CA LYS A 194 -11.90 -15.51 13.29
C LYS A 194 -11.07 -16.33 12.31
N ALA A 195 -11.25 -16.09 10.99
CA ALA A 195 -10.43 -16.73 9.98
C ALA A 195 -8.97 -16.32 10.11
N TRP A 196 -8.71 -15.03 10.37
CA TRP A 196 -7.37 -14.52 10.62
C TRP A 196 -6.71 -15.19 11.83
N GLU A 197 -7.40 -15.22 12.97
CA GLU A 197 -6.89 -15.81 14.21
C GLU A 197 -6.59 -17.32 14.06
N LYS A 198 -7.46 -18.04 13.35
CA LYS A 198 -7.31 -19.48 13.12
C LYS A 198 -6.16 -19.81 12.18
N SER A 199 -5.87 -18.96 11.22
CA SER A 199 -4.90 -19.21 10.14
C SER A 199 -3.59 -18.42 10.31
N ASP A 200 -3.42 -17.68 11.42
CA ASP A 200 -2.29 -16.79 11.64
C ASP A 200 -2.13 -15.78 10.49
N GLY A 201 -3.25 -15.19 10.05
CA GLY A 201 -3.27 -14.21 8.97
C GLY A 201 -2.95 -14.77 7.58
N PHE A 202 -3.16 -16.08 7.35
CA PHE A 202 -3.00 -16.66 6.02
C PHE A 202 -4.06 -16.11 5.07
N LEU A 203 -3.63 -15.31 4.10
CA LEU A 203 -4.51 -14.50 3.26
C LEU A 203 -5.56 -15.30 2.48
N PRO A 204 -5.30 -16.48 1.92
CA PRO A 204 -6.36 -17.27 1.28
C PRO A 204 -7.55 -17.58 2.18
N ASP A 205 -7.33 -17.88 3.46
CA ASP A 205 -8.41 -18.14 4.41
C ASP A 205 -9.16 -16.85 4.77
N VAL A 206 -8.44 -15.76 4.95
CA VAL A 206 -9.00 -14.42 5.18
C VAL A 206 -9.84 -13.97 3.98
N HIS A 207 -9.34 -14.15 2.75
CA HIS A 207 -10.06 -13.82 1.53
C HIS A 207 -11.33 -14.66 1.37
N LYS A 208 -11.24 -15.97 1.65
CA LYS A 208 -12.40 -16.85 1.60
C LYS A 208 -13.49 -16.37 2.56
N ALA A 209 -13.13 -16.07 3.82
CA ALA A 209 -14.10 -15.55 4.79
C ALA A 209 -14.71 -14.22 4.33
N ALA A 210 -13.91 -13.29 3.76
CA ALA A 210 -14.41 -12.02 3.25
C ALA A 210 -15.42 -12.21 2.09
N VAL A 211 -15.16 -13.14 1.17
CA VAL A 211 -16.07 -13.46 0.06
C VAL A 211 -17.36 -14.11 0.57
N GLU A 212 -17.28 -15.02 1.52
CA GLU A 212 -18.46 -15.67 2.14
C GLU A 212 -19.35 -14.63 2.86
N VAL A 213 -18.75 -13.70 3.61
CA VAL A 213 -19.49 -12.60 4.24
C VAL A 213 -20.12 -11.71 3.18
N ALA A 214 -19.38 -11.31 2.14
CA ALA A 214 -19.92 -10.49 1.07
C ALA A 214 -21.10 -11.14 0.36
N PHE A 215 -21.03 -12.45 0.12
CA PHE A 215 -22.12 -13.22 -0.46
C PHE A 215 -23.36 -13.23 0.44
N ASN A 216 -23.19 -13.47 1.73
CA ASN A 216 -24.29 -13.52 2.70
C ASN A 216 -25.03 -12.18 2.87
N TYR A 217 -24.36 -11.07 2.56
CA TYR A 217 -24.93 -9.72 2.64
C TYR A 217 -25.29 -9.13 1.27
N SER A 218 -25.09 -9.84 0.16
CA SER A 218 -25.26 -9.32 -1.21
C SER A 218 -26.68 -8.85 -1.53
N GLU A 219 -27.69 -9.50 -0.95
CA GLU A 219 -29.10 -9.10 -1.14
C GLU A 219 -29.50 -7.86 -0.30
N LYS A 220 -28.78 -7.60 0.78
CA LYS A 220 -29.12 -6.56 1.74
C LYS A 220 -28.44 -5.22 1.43
N TYR A 221 -27.24 -5.25 0.84
CA TYR A 221 -26.43 -4.08 0.60
C TYR A 221 -26.01 -3.99 -0.87
N ASN A 222 -26.25 -2.83 -1.46
CA ASN A 222 -25.78 -2.49 -2.79
C ASN A 222 -24.52 -1.60 -2.66
N LYS A 223 -23.35 -2.22 -2.67
CA LYS A 223 -22.10 -1.47 -2.64
C LYS A 223 -21.94 -0.64 -3.91
N PHE A 224 -21.73 0.64 -3.73
CA PHE A 224 -21.35 1.53 -4.82
C PHE A 224 -20.00 1.09 -5.40
N GLN A 225 -19.95 0.92 -6.71
CA GLN A 225 -18.73 0.48 -7.39
C GLN A 225 -17.84 1.66 -7.71
N ASN A 226 -16.59 1.63 -7.25
CA ASN A 226 -15.59 2.59 -7.68
C ASN A 226 -15.37 2.50 -9.22
N PRO A 227 -14.74 3.50 -9.85
CA PRO A 227 -14.60 3.52 -11.32
C PRO A 227 -13.94 2.28 -11.91
N GLU A 228 -12.95 1.70 -11.23
CA GLU A 228 -12.25 0.52 -11.71
C GLU A 228 -13.15 -0.73 -11.72
N ASN A 229 -13.81 -1.00 -10.60
CA ASN A 229 -14.77 -2.09 -10.50
C ASN A 229 -15.96 -1.90 -11.46
N TRP A 230 -16.46 -0.67 -11.56
CA TRP A 230 -17.55 -0.35 -12.47
C TRP A 230 -17.19 -0.62 -13.93
N LEU A 231 -16.01 -0.18 -14.40
CA LEU A 231 -15.55 -0.45 -15.77
C LEU A 231 -15.40 -1.95 -16.04
N LEU A 232 -14.83 -2.72 -15.10
CA LEU A 232 -14.69 -4.16 -15.24
C LEU A 232 -16.04 -4.88 -15.35
N ILE A 233 -17.02 -4.47 -14.53
CA ILE A 233 -18.38 -5.01 -14.56
C ILE A 233 -19.04 -4.66 -15.89
N MET A 234 -18.99 -3.39 -16.31
CA MET A 234 -19.60 -2.93 -17.56
C MET A 234 -18.98 -3.59 -18.78
N SER A 235 -17.65 -3.71 -18.82
CA SER A 235 -16.95 -4.45 -19.89
C SER A 235 -17.44 -5.90 -20.00
N LYS A 236 -17.55 -6.59 -18.86
CA LYS A 236 -18.03 -7.96 -18.81
C LYS A 236 -19.51 -8.11 -19.19
N MET A 237 -20.36 -7.16 -18.80
CA MET A 237 -21.80 -7.19 -19.13
C MET A 237 -22.10 -6.85 -20.59
N SER A 238 -21.30 -5.98 -21.20
CA SER A 238 -21.47 -5.53 -22.60
C SER A 238 -20.63 -6.32 -23.61
N ASP A 239 -19.83 -7.28 -23.15
CA ASP A 239 -18.87 -8.05 -23.97
C ASP A 239 -17.87 -7.15 -24.72
N VAL A 240 -17.53 -5.99 -24.13
CA VAL A 240 -16.57 -5.04 -24.69
C VAL A 240 -15.18 -5.32 -24.12
N GLU A 241 -14.22 -5.55 -24.99
CA GLU A 241 -12.83 -5.73 -24.58
C GLU A 241 -12.18 -4.38 -24.23
N LEU A 242 -11.68 -4.27 -22.99
CA LEU A 242 -10.85 -3.13 -22.59
C LEU A 242 -9.44 -3.27 -23.15
N VAL A 243 -9.02 -2.30 -23.94
CA VAL A 243 -7.72 -2.35 -24.63
C VAL A 243 -6.60 -1.91 -23.68
N PRO A 244 -5.59 -2.75 -23.42
CA PRO A 244 -4.44 -2.37 -22.60
C PRO A 244 -3.58 -1.30 -23.30
N THR A 245 -3.01 -0.38 -22.53
CA THR A 245 -2.12 0.69 -23.01
C THR A 245 -0.95 0.19 -23.88
N PRO A 246 -0.27 -0.95 -23.60
CA PRO A 246 0.79 -1.45 -24.47
C PRO A 246 0.38 -1.64 -25.92
N LYS A 247 -0.82 -2.16 -26.18
CA LYS A 247 -1.32 -2.30 -27.57
C LYS A 247 -1.52 -0.94 -28.25
N LEU A 248 -1.87 0.10 -27.51
CA LEU A 248 -1.98 1.45 -28.04
C LEU A 248 -0.62 2.09 -28.32
N MET A 249 0.39 1.80 -27.49
CA MET A 249 1.77 2.25 -27.74
C MET A 249 2.33 1.68 -29.04
N ASP A 250 1.99 0.44 -29.38
CA ASP A 250 2.34 -0.16 -30.67
C ASP A 250 1.75 0.63 -31.84
N LEU A 251 0.50 1.08 -31.74
CA LEU A 251 -0.13 1.95 -32.75
C LEU A 251 0.63 3.28 -32.92
N TYR A 252 1.00 3.93 -31.80
CA TYR A 252 1.79 5.16 -31.86
C TYR A 252 3.18 4.94 -32.48
N THR A 253 3.82 3.82 -32.17
CA THR A 253 5.12 3.44 -32.75
C THR A 253 5.02 3.24 -34.26
N LEU A 254 3.88 2.76 -34.74
CA LEU A 254 3.58 2.61 -36.16
C LEU A 254 3.07 3.90 -36.82
N GLY A 255 3.02 5.03 -36.10
CA GLY A 255 2.51 6.31 -36.60
C GLY A 255 0.99 6.37 -36.75
N LEU A 256 0.27 5.38 -36.19
CA LEU A 256 -1.18 5.32 -36.24
C LEU A 256 -1.78 6.01 -35.00
N LYS A 257 -2.85 6.76 -35.19
CA LYS A 257 -3.61 7.36 -34.07
C LYS A 257 -4.69 6.40 -33.64
N PRO A 258 -4.86 6.17 -32.31
CA PRO A 258 -5.99 5.39 -31.80
C PRO A 258 -7.30 6.00 -32.28
N THR A 259 -8.24 5.17 -32.69
CA THR A 259 -9.61 5.61 -32.95
C THR A 259 -10.33 5.93 -31.63
N HIS A 260 -11.47 6.62 -31.69
CA HIS A 260 -12.28 6.90 -30.49
C HIS A 260 -12.72 5.63 -29.75
N GLU A 261 -12.81 4.51 -30.45
CA GLU A 261 -13.20 3.19 -29.93
C GLU A 261 -12.04 2.44 -29.25
N GLN A 262 -10.79 2.89 -29.48
CA GLN A 262 -9.56 2.27 -28.97
C GLN A 262 -8.97 3.07 -27.80
N ARG A 263 -9.78 3.54 -26.86
CA ARG A 263 -9.30 4.24 -25.68
C ARG A 263 -8.72 3.26 -24.66
N SER A 264 -7.57 3.63 -24.09
CA SER A 264 -6.95 2.81 -23.05
C SER A 264 -7.81 2.73 -21.79
N LEU A 265 -7.66 1.65 -21.05
CA LEU A 265 -8.27 1.51 -19.73
C LEU A 265 -7.93 2.70 -18.83
N GLU A 266 -6.67 3.15 -18.84
CA GLU A 266 -6.22 4.28 -18.03
C GLU A 266 -6.88 5.59 -18.48
N TYR A 267 -7.13 5.78 -19.77
CA TYR A 267 -7.85 6.95 -20.26
C TYR A 267 -9.29 6.96 -19.72
N LEU A 268 -9.99 5.82 -19.80
CA LEU A 268 -11.36 5.70 -19.29
C LEU A 268 -11.43 5.91 -17.79
N LEU A 269 -10.49 5.36 -17.03
CA LEU A 269 -10.41 5.57 -15.58
C LEU A 269 -10.18 7.04 -15.22
N ARG A 270 -9.31 7.73 -15.95
CA ARG A 270 -9.08 9.18 -15.76
C ARG A 270 -10.34 10.00 -16.00
N GLU A 271 -11.09 9.70 -17.05
CA GLU A 271 -12.37 10.36 -17.32
C GLU A 271 -13.38 10.18 -16.18
N LEU A 272 -13.31 9.02 -15.50
CA LEU A 272 -14.12 8.72 -14.32
C LEU A 272 -13.54 9.25 -13.00
N GLY A 273 -12.48 10.06 -13.07
CA GLY A 273 -11.83 10.65 -11.89
C GLY A 273 -10.90 9.71 -11.12
N HIS A 274 -10.68 8.48 -11.62
CA HIS A 274 -9.77 7.51 -11.03
C HIS A 274 -8.49 7.42 -11.86
N HIS A 275 -7.41 7.96 -11.31
CA HIS A 275 -6.11 7.93 -11.96
C HIS A 275 -5.27 6.79 -11.38
N PRO A 276 -5.14 5.64 -12.06
CA PRO A 276 -4.36 4.54 -11.53
C PRO A 276 -2.97 5.00 -11.08
N TYR A 277 -2.52 4.56 -9.91
CA TYR A 277 -1.20 4.86 -9.34
C TYR A 277 -0.89 6.37 -9.12
N LEU A 278 -1.92 7.22 -9.11
CA LEU A 278 -1.80 8.65 -8.81
C LEU A 278 -2.78 9.06 -7.72
N ALA A 279 -3.01 8.20 -6.74
CA ALA A 279 -3.72 8.60 -5.54
C ALA A 279 -2.99 9.78 -4.87
N LYS A 280 -3.74 10.81 -4.50
CA LYS A 280 -3.17 12.05 -3.93
C LYS A 280 -2.57 11.84 -2.55
N GLN A 281 -3.00 10.79 -1.86
CA GLN A 281 -2.61 10.46 -0.50
C GLN A 281 -2.12 9.01 -0.44
N PRO A 282 -1.27 8.64 0.51
CA PRO A 282 -0.76 7.28 0.66
C PRO A 282 -1.82 6.26 1.09
N ASN A 283 -3.01 6.70 1.51
CA ASN A 283 -4.15 5.83 1.82
C ASN A 283 -4.82 5.21 0.57
N GLY A 284 -4.33 5.53 -0.62
CA GLY A 284 -4.91 5.05 -1.87
C GLY A 284 -6.20 5.78 -2.26
N TRP A 285 -6.99 5.15 -3.11
CA TRP A 285 -8.31 5.63 -3.53
C TRP A 285 -9.37 5.20 -2.52
N SER A 286 -10.33 6.08 -2.30
CA SER A 286 -11.41 5.85 -1.34
C SER A 286 -12.31 4.67 -1.75
N ASP A 287 -12.71 3.88 -0.75
CA ASP A 287 -13.70 2.83 -0.88
C ASP A 287 -15.12 3.32 -0.48
N VAL A 288 -15.27 4.61 -0.13
CA VAL A 288 -16.54 5.20 0.32
C VAL A 288 -17.25 5.87 -0.85
N SER A 289 -18.55 5.62 -0.97
CA SER A 289 -19.38 6.10 -2.07
C SER A 289 -19.40 7.64 -2.21
N ASP A 290 -19.44 8.35 -1.08
CA ASP A 290 -19.54 9.80 -1.07
C ASP A 290 -18.41 10.51 -1.82
N ASP A 291 -17.20 9.91 -1.82
CA ASP A 291 -16.06 10.45 -2.53
C ASP A 291 -16.17 10.35 -4.07
N TRP A 292 -17.10 9.52 -4.56
CA TRP A 292 -17.31 9.26 -5.97
C TRP A 292 -18.66 9.77 -6.52
N MET A 293 -19.51 10.29 -5.66
CA MET A 293 -20.89 10.69 -6.02
C MET A 293 -21.03 12.16 -6.38
N SER A 294 -19.96 12.85 -6.78
CA SER A 294 -20.11 14.20 -7.31
C SER A 294 -20.97 14.18 -8.60
N PRO A 295 -21.83 15.18 -8.84
CA PRO A 295 -22.67 15.24 -10.04
C PRO A 295 -21.86 15.12 -11.34
N GLU A 296 -20.67 15.72 -11.37
CA GLU A 296 -19.77 15.65 -12.52
C GLU A 296 -19.29 14.24 -12.83
N LEU A 297 -18.88 13.48 -11.80
CA LEU A 297 -18.44 12.11 -11.97
C LEU A 297 -19.57 11.16 -12.32
N LEU A 298 -20.78 11.41 -11.82
CA LEU A 298 -21.98 10.60 -12.15
C LEU A 298 -22.42 10.79 -13.60
N ILE A 299 -22.31 12.00 -14.14
CA ILE A 299 -22.66 12.28 -15.55
C ILE A 299 -21.72 11.58 -16.52
N ARG A 300 -20.45 11.34 -16.12
CA ARG A 300 -19.44 10.65 -16.96
C ARG A 300 -19.58 9.13 -16.97
N ARG A 301 -20.37 8.56 -16.08
CA ARG A 301 -20.67 7.12 -16.01
C ARG A 301 -21.82 6.74 -16.91
#